data_ee4f613edf6e6bf8fe678cb0da5b21b8
#
_entry.id   ee4f613edf6e6bf8fe678cb0da5b21b8
#
_cell.length_a   1.000
_cell.length_b   1.000
_cell.length_c   1.000
_cell.angle_alpha   90.00
_cell.angle_beta   90.00
_cell.angle_gamma   90.00
#
_symmetry.space_group_name_H-M   'P 1'
#
loop_
_entity.id
_entity.type
_entity.pdbx_description
1 polymer ?
#
loop_
_entity_poly.entity_id
_entity_poly.type
_entity_poly.pdbx_seq_one_letter_code
_entity_poly.pdbx_strand_id
1 'polypeptide(L)'
;MSAKEVKLGVDARDRMLRGVDILANAVKVTLGPKGRNVVLDKSFGAPRITKDGVAVAKEIELEDKFENMGAQMVREVASKAADAAGDGTTTATVLAAAIVREGAKSVAAGMNPMDLKRGIDLAVDAVVADLEKNSKKVTSNEEIAQVGTISANGDAEIGKFLADAMKKVGNEGVITVEEAKSLETELDVVEGMQFDRGYISPYFVTNADKMRAEMEDAYILINEKKLSSLNELLPLLEAVVQTGKPLVIVAEDVEGEALATLVVNRLRGGLKVAAVKAPGFGDRRKAMLQDIAILTGGQAISEDLGIKLENVTLQMLGRAKKVMIDKENTTIVNGAGKKADIDARIAQIKAQIEETTSDYDREKLQERLAKLAGGVAVIRVGGATEVEVKERKDRVDDAMHATRAAVEEGIVPGGGVALLRASEHLKGLRTRNDDQKTGVEIVRKALSAPARQIAINAGEDGSVIVGKILENKTYNYGFDSQTGDYADLVKKGIIDPTKVVRTAIQNAASVAALLITTEAMVAELPKKAAGGPAMPPGGGMGGMDF
;
A
#
# COMPACT_ATOMS: atom_id res chain seq x y z
N MET A 1 22.41 -27.36 8.04
CA MET A 1 21.09 -27.17 7.44
C MET A 1 20.09 -28.02 8.21
N SER A 2 18.92 -27.48 8.57
CA SER A 2 17.85 -28.27 9.19
C SER A 2 17.28 -29.26 8.16
N ALA A 3 16.85 -30.44 8.61
CA ALA A 3 16.17 -31.40 7.74
C ALA A 3 14.87 -30.79 7.19
N LYS A 4 14.47 -31.19 5.98
CA LYS A 4 13.28 -30.71 5.30
C LYS A 4 12.23 -31.82 5.22
N GLU A 5 10.97 -31.45 5.39
CA GLU A 5 9.82 -32.29 5.06
C GLU A 5 9.30 -31.91 3.68
N VAL A 6 8.97 -32.91 2.87
CA VAL A 6 8.45 -32.72 1.50
C VAL A 6 7.04 -33.32 1.43
N LYS A 7 6.08 -32.53 0.96
CA LYS A 7 4.73 -32.98 0.62
C LYS A 7 4.54 -32.91 -0.89
N LEU A 8 3.85 -33.88 -1.46
CA LEU A 8 3.66 -34.00 -2.90
C LEU A 8 2.18 -34.23 -3.26
N GLY A 9 1.81 -33.85 -4.45
CA GLY A 9 0.53 -34.17 -5.06
C GLY A 9 -0.67 -33.67 -4.25
N VAL A 10 -1.59 -34.57 -3.97
CA VAL A 10 -2.87 -34.26 -3.31
C VAL A 10 -2.67 -33.74 -1.88
N ASP A 11 -1.77 -34.36 -1.07
CA ASP A 11 -1.53 -33.93 0.31
C ASP A 11 -0.97 -32.49 0.37
N ALA A 12 -0.07 -32.12 -0.55
CA ALA A 12 0.44 -30.76 -0.66
C ALA A 12 -0.70 -29.77 -1.01
N ARG A 13 -1.51 -30.09 -2.02
CA ARG A 13 -2.61 -29.22 -2.46
C ARG A 13 -3.69 -29.04 -1.39
N ASP A 14 -4.08 -30.11 -0.70
CA ASP A 14 -5.13 -30.04 0.33
C ASP A 14 -4.71 -29.17 1.52
N ARG A 15 -3.46 -29.28 1.96
CA ARG A 15 -2.93 -28.41 3.03
C ARG A 15 -2.87 -26.95 2.60
N MET A 16 -2.34 -26.72 1.41
CA MET A 16 -2.28 -25.36 0.85
C MET A 16 -3.68 -24.73 0.75
N LEU A 17 -4.68 -25.48 0.24
CA LEU A 17 -6.06 -25.02 0.14
C LEU A 17 -6.67 -24.68 1.50
N ARG A 18 -6.42 -25.50 2.53
CA ARG A 18 -6.89 -25.18 3.89
C ARG A 18 -6.33 -23.88 4.40
N GLY A 19 -5.04 -23.62 4.19
CA GLY A 19 -4.42 -22.34 4.56
C GLY A 19 -5.04 -21.15 3.83
N VAL A 20 -5.25 -21.27 2.51
CA VAL A 20 -5.96 -20.27 1.69
C VAL A 20 -7.36 -20.01 2.24
N ASP A 21 -8.11 -21.08 2.57
CA ASP A 21 -9.47 -20.96 3.06
C ASP A 21 -9.58 -20.32 4.44
N ILE A 22 -8.66 -20.65 5.35
CA ILE A 22 -8.63 -20.06 6.70
C ILE A 22 -8.42 -18.54 6.58
N LEU A 23 -7.39 -18.11 5.85
CA LEU A 23 -7.11 -16.69 5.68
C LEU A 23 -8.25 -15.97 4.96
N ALA A 24 -8.72 -16.49 3.82
CA ALA A 24 -9.78 -15.86 3.05
C ALA A 24 -11.09 -15.76 3.84
N ASN A 25 -11.44 -16.75 4.66
CA ASN A 25 -12.63 -16.72 5.50
C ASN A 25 -12.56 -15.63 6.59
N ALA A 26 -11.38 -15.40 7.16
CA ALA A 26 -11.18 -14.33 8.14
C ALA A 26 -11.26 -12.94 7.49
N VAL A 27 -10.70 -12.78 6.28
CA VAL A 27 -10.67 -11.49 5.58
C VAL A 27 -12.02 -11.13 4.96
N LYS A 28 -12.72 -12.07 4.30
CA LYS A 28 -13.95 -11.80 3.53
C LYS A 28 -15.12 -11.23 4.32
N VAL A 29 -15.13 -11.42 5.67
CA VAL A 29 -16.21 -10.89 6.53
C VAL A 29 -16.23 -9.37 6.60
N THR A 30 -15.12 -8.72 6.21
CA THR A 30 -15.00 -7.26 6.21
C THR A 30 -15.55 -6.60 4.94
N LEU A 31 -15.85 -7.40 3.88
CA LEU A 31 -16.19 -6.88 2.56
C LEU A 31 -17.58 -6.25 2.49
N GLY A 32 -17.64 -5.06 1.89
CA GLY A 32 -18.88 -4.35 1.58
C GLY A 32 -19.45 -3.51 2.73
N PRO A 33 -20.56 -2.79 2.49
CA PRO A 33 -21.09 -1.80 3.43
C PRO A 33 -21.58 -2.42 4.74
N LYS A 34 -22.04 -3.68 4.73
CA LYS A 34 -22.43 -4.45 5.92
C LYS A 34 -21.34 -5.44 6.38
N GLY A 35 -20.10 -5.25 5.89
CA GLY A 35 -18.92 -5.96 6.39
C GLY A 35 -18.69 -5.69 7.87
N ARG A 36 -18.12 -6.67 8.58
CA ARG A 36 -17.92 -6.63 10.03
C ARG A 36 -16.46 -6.48 10.40
N ASN A 37 -16.23 -5.98 11.60
CA ASN A 37 -14.88 -5.86 12.15
C ASN A 37 -14.30 -7.23 12.50
N VAL A 38 -12.98 -7.32 12.41
CA VAL A 38 -12.17 -8.40 12.95
C VAL A 38 -11.39 -7.88 14.15
N VAL A 39 -11.34 -8.67 15.21
CA VAL A 39 -10.55 -8.36 16.42
C VAL A 39 -9.25 -9.13 16.33
N LEU A 40 -8.13 -8.40 16.42
CA LEU A 40 -6.77 -8.92 16.36
C LEU A 40 -6.14 -8.85 17.75
N ASP A 41 -5.58 -9.96 18.21
CA ASP A 41 -4.81 -10.00 19.45
C ASP A 41 -3.49 -9.21 19.27
N LYS A 42 -3.01 -8.64 20.37
CA LYS A 42 -1.72 -7.94 20.41
C LYS A 42 -0.91 -8.45 21.59
N SER A 43 0.37 -8.70 21.36
CA SER A 43 1.30 -9.14 22.41
C SER A 43 1.38 -8.13 23.58
N PHE A 44 1.10 -6.86 23.32
CA PHE A 44 1.07 -5.78 24.30
C PHE A 44 -0.03 -4.77 23.95
N GLY A 45 -0.78 -4.32 24.97
CA GLY A 45 -1.86 -3.35 24.82
C GLY A 45 -3.23 -3.96 24.55
N ALA A 46 -4.20 -3.12 24.16
CA ALA A 46 -5.54 -3.56 23.83
C ALA A 46 -5.60 -4.27 22.45
N PRO A 47 -6.52 -5.24 22.26
CA PRO A 47 -6.77 -5.82 20.94
C PRO A 47 -7.07 -4.73 19.90
N ARG A 48 -6.58 -4.92 18.67
CA ARG A 48 -6.90 -4.05 17.54
C ARG A 48 -8.20 -4.49 16.89
N ILE A 49 -9.07 -3.52 16.61
CA ILE A 49 -10.31 -3.75 15.84
C ILE A 49 -10.09 -3.10 14.47
N THR A 50 -10.36 -3.84 13.40
CA THR A 50 -10.15 -3.35 12.03
C THR A 50 -11.13 -3.99 11.03
N LYS A 51 -11.41 -3.27 9.93
CA LYS A 51 -12.05 -3.79 8.71
C LYS A 51 -11.06 -3.90 7.55
N ASP A 52 -9.83 -3.42 7.71
CA ASP A 52 -8.82 -3.49 6.65
C ASP A 52 -8.38 -4.95 6.42
N GLY A 53 -8.57 -5.42 5.20
CA GLY A 53 -8.26 -6.80 4.80
C GLY A 53 -6.79 -7.14 4.87
N VAL A 54 -5.89 -6.20 4.55
CA VAL A 54 -4.45 -6.46 4.63
C VAL A 54 -3.96 -6.54 6.08
N ALA A 55 -4.50 -5.72 6.97
CA ALA A 55 -4.19 -5.80 8.40
C ALA A 55 -4.60 -7.16 8.99
N VAL A 56 -5.81 -7.64 8.63
CA VAL A 56 -6.26 -8.98 9.04
C VAL A 56 -5.36 -10.07 8.45
N ALA A 57 -5.04 -10.00 7.17
CA ALA A 57 -4.23 -11.01 6.49
C ALA A 57 -2.80 -11.10 7.07
N LYS A 58 -2.20 -9.99 7.48
CA LYS A 58 -0.85 -9.92 8.06
C LYS A 58 -0.75 -10.59 9.43
N GLU A 59 -1.82 -10.61 10.22
CA GLU A 59 -1.81 -11.21 11.57
C GLU A 59 -2.08 -12.72 11.56
N ILE A 60 -2.48 -13.30 10.41
CA ILE A 60 -2.78 -14.74 10.32
C ILE A 60 -1.49 -15.52 10.09
N GLU A 61 -1.12 -16.30 11.11
CA GLU A 61 -0.04 -17.27 11.06
C GLU A 61 -0.56 -18.61 11.58
N LEU A 62 -0.32 -19.69 10.81
CA LEU A 62 -0.85 -21.01 11.11
C LEU A 62 0.25 -21.93 11.63
N GLU A 63 -0.11 -22.80 12.58
CA GLU A 63 0.83 -23.74 13.20
C GLU A 63 1.38 -24.77 12.21
N ASP A 64 0.51 -25.33 11.35
CA ASP A 64 0.93 -26.22 10.27
C ASP A 64 1.66 -25.41 9.18
N LYS A 65 2.95 -25.69 8.98
CA LYS A 65 3.80 -24.97 8.04
C LYS A 65 3.32 -25.03 6.59
N PHE A 66 2.69 -26.11 6.18
CA PHE A 66 2.19 -26.27 4.80
C PHE A 66 0.89 -25.49 4.61
N GLU A 67 -0.01 -25.52 5.58
CA GLU A 67 -1.20 -24.66 5.58
C GLU A 67 -0.78 -23.19 5.63
N ASN A 68 0.22 -22.87 6.47
CA ASN A 68 0.74 -21.50 6.57
C ASN A 68 1.33 -21.00 5.24
N MET A 69 2.01 -21.84 4.45
CA MET A 69 2.47 -21.46 3.11
C MET A 69 1.30 -21.02 2.21
N GLY A 70 0.17 -21.74 2.23
CA GLY A 70 -1.03 -21.36 1.49
C GLY A 70 -1.60 -20.02 1.95
N ALA A 71 -1.70 -19.81 3.26
CA ALA A 71 -2.12 -18.54 3.84
C ALA A 71 -1.18 -17.39 3.46
N GLN A 72 0.14 -17.59 3.56
CA GLN A 72 1.16 -16.60 3.23
C GLN A 72 1.09 -16.16 1.74
N MET A 73 0.82 -17.08 0.83
CA MET A 73 0.67 -16.75 -0.60
C MET A 73 -0.53 -15.82 -0.84
N VAL A 74 -1.66 -16.05 -0.16
CA VAL A 74 -2.84 -15.15 -0.26
C VAL A 74 -2.61 -13.84 0.48
N ARG A 75 -1.86 -13.85 1.60
CA ARG A 75 -1.41 -12.63 2.27
C ARG A 75 -0.60 -11.74 1.32
N GLU A 76 0.26 -12.32 0.48
CA GLU A 76 1.02 -11.59 -0.53
C GLU A 76 0.11 -10.90 -1.56
N VAL A 77 -1.03 -11.53 -1.93
CA VAL A 77 -2.04 -10.89 -2.81
C VAL A 77 -2.59 -9.62 -2.18
N ALA A 78 -3.00 -9.70 -0.91
CA ALA A 78 -3.53 -8.54 -0.18
C ALA A 78 -2.47 -7.42 -0.05
N SER A 79 -1.23 -7.78 0.30
CA SER A 79 -0.14 -6.82 0.42
C SER A 79 0.16 -6.12 -0.91
N LYS A 80 0.25 -6.86 -2.02
CA LYS A 80 0.47 -6.27 -3.35
C LYS A 80 -0.68 -5.38 -3.83
N ALA A 81 -1.92 -5.71 -3.48
CA ALA A 81 -3.06 -4.85 -3.78
C ALA A 81 -2.97 -3.52 -3.00
N ALA A 82 -2.60 -3.58 -1.71
CA ALA A 82 -2.35 -2.39 -0.91
C ALA A 82 -1.21 -1.53 -1.48
N ASP A 83 -0.06 -2.15 -1.83
CA ASP A 83 1.10 -1.45 -2.36
C ASP A 83 0.82 -0.74 -3.70
N ALA A 84 0.06 -1.39 -4.61
CA ALA A 84 -0.17 -0.89 -5.97
C ALA A 84 -1.34 0.11 -6.08
N ALA A 85 -2.40 -0.09 -5.30
CA ALA A 85 -3.63 0.70 -5.40
C ALA A 85 -4.11 1.28 -4.06
N GLY A 86 -3.50 0.88 -2.94
CA GLY A 86 -3.81 1.34 -1.60
C GLY A 86 -5.14 0.84 -1.03
N ASP A 87 -5.94 0.12 -1.83
CA ASP A 87 -7.25 -0.42 -1.48
C ASP A 87 -7.50 -1.74 -2.24
N GLY A 88 -8.69 -2.35 -2.04
CA GLY A 88 -9.11 -3.57 -2.74
C GLY A 88 -8.49 -4.87 -2.20
N THR A 89 -7.86 -4.83 -1.05
CA THR A 89 -7.16 -5.95 -0.42
C THR A 89 -8.08 -7.14 -0.14
N THR A 90 -9.28 -6.88 0.38
CA THR A 90 -10.31 -7.89 0.62
C THR A 90 -10.85 -8.48 -0.68
N THR A 91 -11.12 -7.65 -1.69
CA THR A 91 -11.58 -8.10 -3.01
C THR A 91 -10.54 -9.01 -3.67
N ALA A 92 -9.27 -8.63 -3.63
CA ALA A 92 -8.16 -9.42 -4.17
C ALA A 92 -8.03 -10.79 -3.48
N THR A 93 -8.17 -10.83 -2.14
CA THR A 93 -8.17 -12.06 -1.34
C THR A 93 -9.33 -12.99 -1.71
N VAL A 94 -10.54 -12.44 -1.86
CA VAL A 94 -11.74 -13.21 -2.24
C VAL A 94 -11.62 -13.79 -3.63
N LEU A 95 -11.10 -13.00 -4.58
CA LEU A 95 -10.83 -13.45 -5.96
C LEU A 95 -9.77 -14.56 -5.99
N ALA A 96 -8.66 -14.38 -5.29
CA ALA A 96 -7.59 -15.38 -5.23
C ALA A 96 -8.11 -16.72 -4.69
N ALA A 97 -8.81 -16.71 -3.57
CA ALA A 97 -9.39 -17.91 -2.99
C ALA A 97 -10.41 -18.60 -3.93
N ALA A 98 -11.22 -17.81 -4.64
CA ALA A 98 -12.19 -18.34 -5.61
C ALA A 98 -11.48 -19.01 -6.81
N ILE A 99 -10.44 -18.38 -7.37
CA ILE A 99 -9.66 -18.94 -8.48
C ILE A 99 -8.94 -20.21 -8.04
N VAL A 100 -8.30 -20.20 -6.87
CA VAL A 100 -7.57 -21.37 -6.33
C VAL A 100 -8.52 -22.55 -6.12
N ARG A 101 -9.70 -22.33 -5.51
CA ARG A 101 -10.70 -23.39 -5.28
C ARG A 101 -11.20 -24.02 -6.57
N GLU A 102 -11.55 -23.20 -7.57
CA GLU A 102 -12.04 -23.73 -8.85
C GLU A 102 -10.91 -24.41 -9.64
N GLY A 103 -9.69 -23.82 -9.61
CA GLY A 103 -8.52 -24.40 -10.26
C GLY A 103 -8.11 -25.74 -9.66
N ALA A 104 -8.10 -25.86 -8.35
CA ALA A 104 -7.77 -27.12 -7.66
C ALA A 104 -8.73 -28.27 -8.02
N LYS A 105 -10.03 -27.98 -8.19
CA LYS A 105 -11.01 -28.98 -8.68
C LYS A 105 -10.65 -29.48 -10.07
N SER A 106 -10.23 -28.58 -10.96
CA SER A 106 -9.87 -28.92 -12.33
C SER A 106 -8.57 -29.73 -12.39
N VAL A 107 -7.58 -29.40 -11.55
CA VAL A 107 -6.34 -30.19 -11.41
C VAL A 107 -6.63 -31.57 -10.84
N ALA A 108 -7.49 -31.68 -9.82
CA ALA A 108 -7.92 -32.95 -9.25
C ALA A 108 -8.68 -33.83 -10.27
N ALA A 109 -9.36 -33.19 -11.24
CA ALA A 109 -10.00 -33.89 -12.38
C ALA A 109 -9.02 -34.31 -13.49
N GLY A 110 -7.71 -34.09 -13.34
CA GLY A 110 -6.67 -34.52 -14.28
C GLY A 110 -6.35 -33.54 -15.40
N MET A 111 -6.83 -32.29 -15.34
CA MET A 111 -6.50 -31.26 -16.32
C MET A 111 -5.06 -30.79 -16.18
N ASN A 112 -4.44 -30.36 -17.27
CA ASN A 112 -3.07 -29.85 -17.28
C ASN A 112 -2.98 -28.48 -16.56
N PRO A 113 -2.29 -28.38 -15.39
CA PRO A 113 -2.22 -27.13 -14.64
C PRO A 113 -1.59 -25.97 -15.41
N MET A 114 -0.64 -26.25 -16.30
CA MET A 114 0.03 -25.21 -17.10
C MET A 114 -0.88 -24.64 -18.19
N ASP A 115 -1.78 -25.47 -18.76
CA ASP A 115 -2.77 -24.95 -19.71
C ASP A 115 -3.92 -24.25 -18.99
N LEU A 116 -4.34 -24.72 -17.81
CA LEU A 116 -5.24 -23.96 -16.94
C LEU A 116 -4.70 -22.57 -16.66
N LYS A 117 -3.40 -22.45 -16.27
CA LYS A 117 -2.73 -21.17 -16.07
C LYS A 117 -2.80 -20.27 -17.30
N ARG A 118 -2.47 -20.78 -18.48
CA ARG A 118 -2.56 -20.01 -19.74
C ARG A 118 -3.97 -19.52 -20.03
N GLY A 119 -4.98 -20.32 -19.70
CA GLY A 119 -6.38 -19.93 -19.81
C GLY A 119 -6.76 -18.83 -18.81
N ILE A 120 -6.26 -18.92 -17.58
CA ILE A 120 -6.42 -17.86 -16.55
C ILE A 120 -5.79 -16.57 -17.02
N ASP A 121 -4.53 -16.60 -17.51
CA ASP A 121 -3.83 -15.41 -18.00
C ASP A 121 -4.62 -14.74 -19.14
N LEU A 122 -5.09 -15.49 -20.13
CA LEU A 122 -5.94 -14.99 -21.23
C LEU A 122 -7.23 -14.33 -20.74
N ALA A 123 -7.87 -14.91 -19.74
CA ALA A 123 -9.11 -14.37 -19.19
C ALA A 123 -8.86 -13.06 -18.44
N VAL A 124 -7.77 -12.97 -17.68
CA VAL A 124 -7.40 -11.75 -16.94
C VAL A 124 -7.12 -10.60 -17.89
N ASP A 125 -6.34 -10.84 -18.96
CA ASP A 125 -6.08 -9.82 -19.98
C ASP A 125 -7.38 -9.29 -20.61
N ALA A 126 -8.33 -10.18 -20.89
CA ALA A 126 -9.64 -9.78 -21.44
C ALA A 126 -10.48 -8.98 -20.41
N VAL A 127 -10.44 -9.35 -19.12
CA VAL A 127 -11.12 -8.61 -18.04
C VAL A 127 -10.53 -7.23 -17.87
N VAL A 128 -9.21 -7.11 -17.85
CA VAL A 128 -8.51 -5.82 -17.72
C VAL A 128 -8.88 -4.90 -18.87
N ALA A 129 -8.83 -5.39 -20.10
CA ALA A 129 -9.22 -4.61 -21.29
C ALA A 129 -10.68 -4.15 -21.24
N ASP A 130 -11.59 -4.98 -20.71
CA ASP A 130 -13.00 -4.59 -20.52
C ASP A 130 -13.17 -3.52 -19.44
N LEU A 131 -12.49 -3.63 -18.31
CA LEU A 131 -12.51 -2.65 -17.23
C LEU A 131 -11.98 -1.29 -17.71
N GLU A 132 -10.85 -1.26 -18.42
CA GLU A 132 -10.26 -0.03 -18.96
C GLU A 132 -11.20 0.63 -20.00
N LYS A 133 -11.78 -0.16 -20.87
CA LYS A 133 -12.73 0.32 -21.90
C LYS A 133 -13.99 0.97 -21.29
N ASN A 134 -14.48 0.43 -20.19
CA ASN A 134 -15.69 0.89 -19.51
C ASN A 134 -15.41 1.87 -18.37
N SER A 135 -14.15 2.21 -18.15
CA SER A 135 -13.76 3.19 -17.14
C SER A 135 -14.22 4.59 -17.52
N LYS A 136 -14.81 5.30 -16.56
CA LYS A 136 -15.23 6.70 -16.68
C LYS A 136 -14.24 7.57 -15.92
N LYS A 137 -13.67 8.59 -16.58
CA LYS A 137 -12.78 9.56 -15.91
C LYS A 137 -13.54 10.34 -14.83
N VAL A 138 -12.89 10.55 -13.70
CA VAL A 138 -13.39 11.41 -12.62
C VAL A 138 -13.16 12.86 -13.02
N THR A 139 -14.22 13.65 -13.02
CA THR A 139 -14.18 15.05 -13.50
C THR A 139 -14.70 16.05 -12.47
N SER A 140 -15.39 15.61 -11.43
CA SER A 140 -16.00 16.49 -10.44
C SER A 140 -15.57 16.16 -9.00
N ASN A 141 -15.59 17.18 -8.13
CA ASN A 141 -15.35 16.99 -6.69
C ASN A 141 -16.40 16.10 -6.02
N GLU A 142 -17.62 16.04 -6.57
CA GLU A 142 -18.67 15.16 -6.08
C GLU A 142 -18.31 13.69 -6.32
N GLU A 143 -17.80 13.36 -7.51
CA GLU A 143 -17.31 11.99 -7.80
C GLU A 143 -16.13 11.61 -6.90
N ILE A 144 -15.22 12.55 -6.63
CA ILE A 144 -14.13 12.36 -5.67
C ILE A 144 -14.68 12.07 -4.27
N ALA A 145 -15.64 12.86 -3.80
CA ALA A 145 -16.28 12.64 -2.49
C ALA A 145 -17.00 11.30 -2.42
N GLN A 146 -17.66 10.86 -3.51
CA GLN A 146 -18.34 9.58 -3.59
C GLN A 146 -17.34 8.40 -3.48
N VAL A 147 -16.22 8.44 -4.21
CA VAL A 147 -15.15 7.43 -4.09
C VAL A 147 -14.64 7.36 -2.66
N GLY A 148 -14.30 8.51 -2.08
CA GLY A 148 -13.82 8.58 -0.69
C GLY A 148 -14.84 8.04 0.31
N THR A 149 -16.14 8.34 0.10
CA THR A 149 -17.22 7.84 0.95
C THR A 149 -17.34 6.31 0.88
N ILE A 150 -17.32 5.73 -0.33
CA ILE A 150 -17.42 4.28 -0.51
C ILE A 150 -16.23 3.55 0.11
N SER A 151 -15.02 4.01 -0.17
CA SER A 151 -13.81 3.41 0.40
C SER A 151 -13.75 3.57 1.92
N ALA A 152 -14.30 4.67 2.46
CA ALA A 152 -14.46 4.88 3.91
C ALA A 152 -15.66 4.13 4.53
N ASN A 153 -16.19 3.09 3.89
CA ASN A 153 -17.34 2.30 4.36
C ASN A 153 -18.64 3.11 4.56
N GLY A 154 -18.90 4.11 3.72
CA GLY A 154 -20.10 4.93 3.74
C GLY A 154 -19.99 6.20 4.60
N ASP A 155 -18.80 6.54 5.09
CA ASP A 155 -18.55 7.77 5.86
C ASP A 155 -18.44 8.98 4.92
N ALA A 156 -19.54 9.73 4.77
CA ALA A 156 -19.60 10.89 3.89
C ALA A 156 -18.73 12.07 4.37
N GLU A 157 -18.42 12.15 5.66
CA GLU A 157 -17.55 13.19 6.20
C GLU A 157 -16.13 13.01 5.70
N ILE A 158 -15.61 11.77 5.73
CA ILE A 158 -14.30 11.42 5.18
C ILE A 158 -14.24 11.73 3.68
N GLY A 159 -15.26 11.33 2.90
CA GLY A 159 -15.34 11.63 1.48
C GLY A 159 -15.26 13.13 1.18
N LYS A 160 -15.94 13.96 1.98
CA LYS A 160 -15.91 15.41 1.86
C LYS A 160 -14.54 16.00 2.19
N PHE A 161 -13.90 15.56 3.29
CA PHE A 161 -12.55 16.00 3.64
C PHE A 161 -11.54 15.70 2.52
N LEU A 162 -11.63 14.52 1.89
CA LEU A 162 -10.76 14.16 0.78
C LEU A 162 -11.00 15.01 -0.46
N ALA A 163 -12.26 15.26 -0.83
CA ALA A 163 -12.59 16.14 -1.95
C ALA A 163 -12.12 17.59 -1.71
N ASP A 164 -12.31 18.12 -0.50
CA ASP A 164 -11.84 19.44 -0.11
C ASP A 164 -10.30 19.51 -0.09
N ALA A 165 -9.62 18.45 0.36
CA ALA A 165 -8.17 18.35 0.31
C ALA A 165 -7.66 18.37 -1.14
N MET A 166 -8.21 17.51 -2.02
CA MET A 166 -7.85 17.47 -3.44
C MET A 166 -8.11 18.80 -4.14
N LYS A 167 -9.21 19.48 -3.82
CA LYS A 167 -9.51 20.81 -4.36
C LYS A 167 -8.46 21.85 -3.97
N LYS A 168 -7.92 21.78 -2.74
CA LYS A 168 -6.94 22.75 -2.24
C LYS A 168 -5.55 22.51 -2.81
N VAL A 169 -5.10 21.27 -2.90
CA VAL A 169 -3.73 20.94 -3.34
C VAL A 169 -3.64 20.54 -4.82
N GLY A 170 -4.78 20.32 -5.50
CA GLY A 170 -4.85 19.86 -6.89
C GLY A 170 -4.65 18.33 -7.01
N ASN A 171 -4.82 17.83 -8.24
CA ASN A 171 -4.75 16.39 -8.52
C ASN A 171 -3.36 15.78 -8.28
N GLU A 172 -2.31 16.57 -8.49
CA GLU A 172 -0.90 16.20 -8.25
C GLU A 172 -0.47 16.49 -6.81
N GLY A 173 -1.35 17.11 -6.01
CA GLY A 173 -1.05 17.51 -4.64
C GLY A 173 -0.96 16.32 -3.70
N VAL A 174 -0.25 16.52 -2.60
CA VAL A 174 -0.02 15.50 -1.59
C VAL A 174 -1.03 15.64 -0.47
N ILE A 175 -1.65 14.54 -0.09
CA ILE A 175 -2.50 14.44 1.10
C ILE A 175 -1.82 13.50 2.08
N THR A 176 -1.75 13.88 3.34
CA THR A 176 -1.24 13.04 4.43
C THR A 176 -2.27 12.95 5.55
N VAL A 177 -2.26 11.82 6.27
CA VAL A 177 -3.20 11.56 7.34
C VAL A 177 -2.43 11.41 8.65
N GLU A 178 -2.79 12.21 9.65
CA GLU A 178 -2.17 12.23 10.96
C GLU A 178 -3.21 12.02 12.07
N GLU A 179 -2.75 11.64 13.26
CA GLU A 179 -3.60 11.56 14.44
C GLU A 179 -3.73 12.94 15.07
N ALA A 180 -4.97 13.39 15.31
CA ALA A 180 -5.23 14.59 16.08
C ALA A 180 -5.18 14.29 17.58
N LYS A 181 -4.92 15.35 18.36
CA LYS A 181 -5.10 15.31 19.82
C LYS A 181 -6.49 15.81 20.23
N SER A 182 -7.30 16.25 19.26
CA SER A 182 -8.66 16.75 19.40
C SER A 182 -9.69 15.65 19.10
N LEU A 183 -10.94 15.89 19.51
CA LEU A 183 -12.07 15.01 19.15
C LEU A 183 -12.48 15.16 17.68
N GLU A 184 -12.25 16.34 17.09
CA GLU A 184 -12.67 16.69 15.74
C GLU A 184 -11.57 16.41 14.72
N THR A 185 -11.99 16.05 13.52
CA THR A 185 -11.10 15.89 12.36
C THR A 185 -10.92 17.24 11.68
N GLU A 186 -9.68 17.63 11.37
CA GLU A 186 -9.31 18.91 10.80
C GLU A 186 -8.55 18.72 9.47
N LEU A 187 -8.71 19.68 8.55
CA LEU A 187 -7.97 19.75 7.29
C LEU A 187 -7.15 21.03 7.24
N ASP A 188 -5.83 20.87 7.27
CA ASP A 188 -4.86 21.96 7.09
C ASP A 188 -4.11 21.80 5.77
N VAL A 189 -3.70 22.93 5.18
CA VAL A 189 -2.74 22.93 4.07
C VAL A 189 -1.48 23.63 4.53
N VAL A 190 -0.37 22.93 4.42
CA VAL A 190 0.93 23.38 4.88
C VAL A 190 1.95 23.38 3.74
N GLU A 191 3.02 24.16 3.89
CA GLU A 191 4.14 24.13 2.97
C GLU A 191 4.80 22.74 2.98
N GLY A 192 4.99 22.16 1.82
CA GLY A 192 5.54 20.82 1.71
C GLY A 192 5.61 20.33 0.27
N MET A 193 6.25 19.20 0.07
CA MET A 193 6.33 18.54 -1.24
C MET A 193 6.58 17.05 -1.13
N GLN A 194 6.24 16.32 -2.17
CA GLN A 194 6.63 14.92 -2.35
C GLN A 194 7.50 14.76 -3.60
N PHE A 195 8.47 13.85 -3.52
CA PHE A 195 9.24 13.44 -4.68
C PHE A 195 9.46 11.93 -4.73
N ASP A 196 9.62 11.41 -5.94
CA ASP A 196 9.64 9.97 -6.27
C ASP A 196 11.03 9.39 -5.97
N ARG A 197 11.38 9.26 -4.71
CA ARG A 197 12.55 8.52 -4.20
C ARG A 197 12.25 8.10 -2.78
N GLY A 198 12.34 6.80 -2.52
CA GLY A 198 12.17 6.23 -1.19
C GLY A 198 13.50 6.02 -0.46
N TYR A 199 13.43 5.34 0.67
CA TYR A 199 14.63 5.04 1.47
C TYR A 199 15.61 4.14 0.71
N ILE A 200 16.91 4.43 0.86
CA ILE A 200 17.98 3.63 0.23
C ILE A 200 18.08 2.23 0.87
N SER A 201 17.72 2.11 2.14
CA SER A 201 17.79 0.84 2.87
C SER A 201 16.52 0.63 3.72
N PRO A 202 15.92 -0.59 3.70
CA PRO A 202 14.80 -0.95 4.57
C PRO A 202 15.13 -0.83 6.06
N TYR A 203 16.40 -0.88 6.42
CA TYR A 203 16.84 -0.69 7.80
C TYR A 203 16.58 0.71 8.35
N PHE A 204 16.20 1.70 7.52
CA PHE A 204 15.78 3.03 7.97
C PHE A 204 14.32 3.09 8.40
N VAL A 205 13.51 2.06 8.16
CA VAL A 205 12.10 2.00 8.52
C VAL A 205 11.91 2.13 10.04
N THR A 206 11.07 3.07 10.47
CA THR A 206 10.71 3.28 11.87
C THR A 206 9.35 2.70 12.22
N ASN A 207 8.45 2.63 11.24
CA ASN A 207 7.11 2.05 11.35
C ASN A 207 7.05 0.80 10.47
N ALA A 208 7.20 -0.37 11.09
CA ALA A 208 7.24 -1.66 10.38
C ALA A 208 5.88 -2.03 9.76
N ASP A 209 4.76 -1.65 10.39
CA ASP A 209 3.42 -1.98 9.89
C ASP A 209 3.14 -1.30 8.54
N LYS A 210 3.59 -0.04 8.40
CA LYS A 210 3.44 0.76 7.18
C LYS A 210 4.68 0.73 6.28
N MET A 211 5.74 0.03 6.66
CA MET A 211 7.05 0.00 5.97
C MET A 211 7.55 1.42 5.63
N ARG A 212 7.44 2.36 6.58
CA ARG A 212 7.82 3.77 6.43
C ARG A 212 8.84 4.20 7.46
N ALA A 213 9.72 5.13 7.07
CA ALA A 213 10.52 5.90 8.01
C ALA A 213 9.80 7.23 8.26
N GLU A 214 9.42 7.49 9.49
CA GLU A 214 8.75 8.71 9.94
C GLU A 214 9.70 9.46 10.88
N MET A 215 10.02 10.72 10.51
CA MET A 215 10.98 11.58 11.22
C MET A 215 10.30 12.88 11.60
N GLU A 216 10.16 13.16 12.89
CA GLU A 216 9.56 14.38 13.41
C GLU A 216 10.63 15.42 13.79
N ASP A 217 10.39 16.69 13.50
CA ASP A 217 11.31 17.81 13.71
C ASP A 217 12.71 17.57 13.13
N ALA A 218 12.75 17.01 11.91
CA ALA A 218 13.96 16.52 11.27
C ALA A 218 14.84 17.64 10.71
N TYR A 219 16.15 17.44 10.82
CA TYR A 219 17.13 18.09 9.97
C TYR A 219 17.20 17.41 8.60
N ILE A 220 17.49 18.18 7.55
CA ILE A 220 17.58 17.67 6.18
C ILE A 220 18.92 18.14 5.60
N LEU A 221 19.83 17.18 5.37
CA LEU A 221 21.04 17.41 4.60
C LEU A 221 20.71 17.23 3.11
N ILE A 222 20.99 18.25 2.31
CA ILE A 222 20.75 18.25 0.87
C ILE A 222 22.09 18.32 0.17
N ASN A 223 22.55 17.20 -0.40
CA ASN A 223 23.89 17.08 -0.99
C ASN A 223 23.79 16.72 -2.48
N GLU A 224 24.50 17.45 -3.33
CA GLU A 224 24.45 17.20 -4.77
C GLU A 224 25.15 15.92 -5.17
N LYS A 225 26.27 15.60 -4.51
CA LYS A 225 27.12 14.43 -4.81
C LYS A 225 26.71 13.20 -4.03
N LYS A 226 27.22 12.06 -4.46
CA LYS A 226 27.09 10.82 -3.72
C LYS A 226 27.95 10.82 -2.46
N LEU A 227 27.49 10.08 -1.45
CA LEU A 227 28.16 9.92 -0.18
C LEU A 227 28.65 8.47 -0.05
N SER A 228 29.96 8.27 -0.11
CA SER A 228 30.58 6.93 0.03
C SER A 228 31.53 6.85 1.23
N SER A 229 32.15 7.98 1.62
CA SER A 229 33.05 8.09 2.77
C SER A 229 32.33 8.69 3.98
N LEU A 230 32.62 8.13 5.15
CA LEU A 230 32.08 8.61 6.43
C LEU A 230 32.81 9.87 6.92
N ASN A 231 34.11 9.99 6.63
CA ASN A 231 34.97 11.01 7.24
C ASN A 231 34.46 12.43 7.04
N GLU A 232 33.89 12.72 5.87
CA GLU A 232 33.34 14.02 5.53
C GLU A 232 32.03 14.33 6.27
N LEU A 233 31.27 13.28 6.64
CA LEU A 233 29.98 13.38 7.34
C LEU A 233 30.15 13.43 8.86
N LEU A 234 31.26 12.92 9.39
CA LEU A 234 31.43 12.67 10.82
C LEU A 234 31.18 13.91 11.70
N PRO A 235 31.75 15.10 11.39
CA PRO A 235 31.51 16.29 12.20
C PRO A 235 30.04 16.69 12.26
N LEU A 236 29.33 16.55 11.14
CA LEU A 236 27.91 16.86 11.06
C LEU A 236 27.07 15.84 11.86
N LEU A 237 27.37 14.55 11.74
CA LEU A 237 26.66 13.51 12.49
C LEU A 237 26.82 13.69 14.00
N GLU A 238 28.03 14.01 14.47
CA GLU A 238 28.29 14.30 15.89
C GLU A 238 27.45 15.50 16.37
N ALA A 239 27.41 16.57 15.59
CA ALA A 239 26.61 17.75 15.91
C ALA A 239 25.10 17.42 15.95
N VAL A 240 24.60 16.60 15.02
CA VAL A 240 23.19 16.18 15.00
C VAL A 240 22.86 15.29 16.20
N VAL A 241 23.72 14.33 16.55
CA VAL A 241 23.53 13.45 17.72
C VAL A 241 23.38 14.26 19.00
N GLN A 242 24.19 15.31 19.18
CA GLN A 242 24.09 16.20 20.34
C GLN A 242 22.72 16.91 20.46
N THR A 243 22.02 17.13 19.36
CA THR A 243 20.68 17.74 19.37
C THR A 243 19.57 16.76 19.72
N GLY A 244 19.80 15.46 19.58
CA GLY A 244 18.79 14.40 19.72
C GLY A 244 17.73 14.36 18.62
N LYS A 245 17.82 15.23 17.60
CA LYS A 245 16.88 15.31 16.49
C LYS A 245 17.24 14.33 15.38
N PRO A 246 16.25 13.86 14.60
CA PRO A 246 16.51 13.01 13.45
C PRO A 246 17.15 13.79 12.28
N LEU A 247 17.89 13.05 11.45
CA LEU A 247 18.52 13.54 10.22
C LEU A 247 18.00 12.78 9.02
N VAL A 248 17.53 13.50 8.01
CA VAL A 248 17.25 12.95 6.68
C VAL A 248 18.36 13.41 5.73
N ILE A 249 18.97 12.47 5.02
CA ILE A 249 20.01 12.74 4.05
C ILE A 249 19.41 12.57 2.65
N VAL A 250 19.40 13.66 1.87
CA VAL A 250 19.04 13.67 0.45
C VAL A 250 20.32 13.88 -0.34
N ALA A 251 20.79 12.83 -1.05
CA ALA A 251 22.03 12.89 -1.82
C ALA A 251 21.88 12.17 -3.16
N GLU A 252 22.78 12.38 -4.10
CA GLU A 252 22.78 11.63 -5.37
C GLU A 252 22.68 10.13 -5.13
N ASP A 253 23.49 9.60 -4.24
CA ASP A 253 23.44 8.26 -3.68
C ASP A 253 24.12 8.23 -2.30
N VAL A 254 23.82 7.21 -1.50
CA VAL A 254 24.57 6.91 -0.28
C VAL A 254 24.96 5.44 -0.32
N GLU A 255 26.25 5.17 -0.38
CA GLU A 255 26.78 3.82 -0.62
C GLU A 255 27.99 3.50 0.26
N GLY A 256 28.47 2.27 0.18
CA GLY A 256 29.71 1.83 0.82
C GLY A 256 29.75 2.00 2.33
N GLU A 257 30.86 2.55 2.84
CA GLU A 257 31.12 2.75 4.26
C GLU A 257 30.11 3.73 4.90
N ALA A 258 29.73 4.77 4.20
CA ALA A 258 28.77 5.76 4.69
C ALA A 258 27.40 5.11 4.96
N LEU A 259 26.87 4.35 4.01
CA LEU A 259 25.59 3.65 4.20
C LEU A 259 25.65 2.62 5.32
N ALA A 260 26.70 1.78 5.35
CA ALA A 260 26.86 0.75 6.37
C ALA A 260 26.90 1.36 7.78
N THR A 261 27.63 2.45 7.95
CA THR A 261 27.75 3.13 9.25
C THR A 261 26.45 3.80 9.67
N LEU A 262 25.73 4.46 8.77
CA LEU A 262 24.42 5.04 9.07
C LEU A 262 23.43 3.97 9.53
N VAL A 263 23.39 2.83 8.84
CA VAL A 263 22.51 1.70 9.19
C VAL A 263 22.88 1.13 10.57
N VAL A 264 24.19 0.89 10.84
CA VAL A 264 24.64 0.36 12.13
C VAL A 264 24.31 1.29 13.28
N ASN A 265 24.58 2.60 13.14
CA ASN A 265 24.26 3.59 14.17
C ASN A 265 22.76 3.73 14.41
N ARG A 266 21.96 3.65 13.36
CA ARG A 266 20.50 3.64 13.47
C ARG A 266 20.00 2.41 14.24
N LEU A 267 20.51 1.20 13.90
CA LEU A 267 20.12 -0.05 14.57
C LEU A 267 20.53 -0.07 16.04
N ARG A 268 21.66 0.54 16.39
CA ARG A 268 22.13 0.69 17.78
C ARG A 268 21.37 1.78 18.56
N GLY A 269 20.47 2.52 17.92
CA GLY A 269 19.72 3.60 18.55
C GLY A 269 20.51 4.88 18.83
N GLY A 270 21.78 4.95 18.38
CA GLY A 270 22.66 6.13 18.60
C GLY A 270 22.33 7.31 17.70
N LEU A 271 21.74 7.07 16.53
CA LEU A 271 21.39 8.10 15.57
C LEU A 271 20.02 7.82 14.94
N LYS A 272 19.12 8.77 14.96
CA LYS A 272 17.85 8.72 14.21
C LYS A 272 18.12 9.25 12.80
N VAL A 273 18.31 8.39 11.82
CA VAL A 273 18.70 8.77 10.46
C VAL A 273 17.95 7.97 9.41
N ALA A 274 17.67 8.61 8.27
CA ALA A 274 17.27 7.97 7.03
C ALA A 274 17.99 8.64 5.87
N ALA A 275 18.23 7.88 4.80
CA ALA A 275 18.86 8.38 3.58
C ALA A 275 18.01 8.03 2.37
N VAL A 276 17.88 8.98 1.46
CA VAL A 276 17.13 8.89 0.21
C VAL A 276 17.97 9.40 -0.96
N LYS A 277 17.69 8.88 -2.15
CA LYS A 277 18.32 9.42 -3.37
C LYS A 277 17.67 10.74 -3.76
N ALA A 278 18.49 11.67 -4.26
CA ALA A 278 18.00 12.92 -4.82
C ALA A 278 17.13 12.65 -6.06
N PRO A 279 16.01 13.37 -6.21
CA PRO A 279 15.15 13.23 -7.38
C PRO A 279 15.79 13.83 -8.63
N GLY A 280 15.48 13.26 -9.81
CA GLY A 280 15.97 13.73 -11.09
C GLY A 280 17.41 13.34 -11.42
N PHE A 281 17.92 13.86 -12.54
CA PHE A 281 19.27 13.63 -13.05
C PHE A 281 19.85 14.93 -13.60
N GLY A 282 21.19 15.09 -13.55
CA GLY A 282 21.90 16.26 -14.10
C GLY A 282 21.37 17.58 -13.54
N ASP A 283 21.17 18.58 -14.42
CA ASP A 283 20.72 19.92 -14.03
C ASP A 283 19.32 19.92 -13.38
N ARG A 284 18.46 18.97 -13.73
CA ARG A 284 17.16 18.80 -13.08
C ARG A 284 17.31 18.39 -11.61
N ARG A 285 18.27 17.51 -11.31
CA ARG A 285 18.58 17.15 -9.92
C ARG A 285 19.00 18.38 -9.12
N LYS A 286 19.92 19.18 -9.67
CA LYS A 286 20.36 20.44 -9.04
C LYS A 286 19.18 21.37 -8.76
N ALA A 287 18.29 21.53 -9.74
CA ALA A 287 17.12 22.38 -9.61
C ALA A 287 16.14 21.87 -8.54
N MET A 288 15.90 20.55 -8.47
CA MET A 288 15.03 19.94 -7.45
C MET A 288 15.64 19.99 -6.05
N LEU A 289 16.95 19.80 -5.92
CA LEU A 289 17.65 19.97 -4.64
C LEU A 289 17.56 21.42 -4.14
N GLN A 290 17.63 22.41 -5.05
CA GLN A 290 17.37 23.80 -4.71
C GLN A 290 15.94 24.05 -4.24
N ASP A 291 14.95 23.43 -4.90
CA ASP A 291 13.54 23.55 -4.48
C ASP A 291 13.32 22.98 -3.07
N ILE A 292 13.94 21.82 -2.77
CA ILE A 292 13.92 21.21 -1.44
C ILE A 292 14.61 22.14 -0.41
N ALA A 293 15.74 22.75 -0.77
CA ALA A 293 16.47 23.65 0.09
C ALA A 293 15.64 24.90 0.44
N ILE A 294 15.01 25.52 -0.55
CA ILE A 294 14.13 26.69 -0.34
C ILE A 294 12.93 26.31 0.52
N LEU A 295 12.28 25.16 0.23
CA LEU A 295 11.13 24.68 0.99
C LEU A 295 11.46 24.44 2.47
N THR A 296 12.66 23.93 2.75
CA THR A 296 13.07 23.52 4.10
C THR A 296 13.91 24.59 4.83
N GLY A 297 14.20 25.70 4.15
CA GLY A 297 15.03 26.78 4.70
C GLY A 297 16.48 26.38 4.91
N GLY A 298 16.99 25.41 4.15
CA GLY A 298 18.37 24.95 4.15
C GLY A 298 19.15 25.41 2.92
N GLN A 299 20.30 24.78 2.71
CA GLN A 299 21.17 25.02 1.56
C GLN A 299 21.47 23.70 0.84
N ALA A 300 21.48 23.72 -0.49
CA ALA A 300 21.98 22.62 -1.28
C ALA A 300 23.53 22.65 -1.24
N ILE A 301 24.12 21.60 -0.71
CA ILE A 301 25.56 21.46 -0.60
C ILE A 301 26.10 21.03 -1.95
N SER A 302 26.90 21.90 -2.57
CA SER A 302 27.51 21.71 -3.88
C SER A 302 28.92 22.28 -3.90
N GLU A 303 29.85 21.53 -4.44
CA GLU A 303 31.22 22.03 -4.64
C GLU A 303 31.28 23.15 -5.70
N ASP A 304 30.36 23.16 -6.66
CA ASP A 304 30.24 24.27 -7.63
C ASP A 304 29.95 25.61 -6.92
N LEU A 305 29.31 25.57 -5.75
CA LEU A 305 29.08 26.73 -4.89
C LEU A 305 30.20 26.94 -3.86
N GLY A 306 31.28 26.17 -3.93
CA GLY A 306 32.41 26.25 -3.00
C GLY A 306 32.15 25.66 -1.60
N ILE A 307 31.03 24.93 -1.42
CA ILE A 307 30.67 24.36 -0.13
C ILE A 307 31.11 22.88 -0.08
N LYS A 308 32.06 22.58 0.77
CA LYS A 308 32.50 21.22 1.06
C LYS A 308 31.69 20.62 2.20
N LEU A 309 31.43 19.32 2.13
CA LEU A 309 30.61 18.60 3.11
C LEU A 309 31.20 18.65 4.53
N GLU A 310 32.53 18.61 4.66
CA GLU A 310 33.24 18.73 5.94
C GLU A 310 33.00 20.06 6.69
N ASN A 311 32.58 21.11 5.96
CA ASN A 311 32.31 22.44 6.51
C ASN A 311 30.82 22.70 6.76
N VAL A 312 29.96 21.70 6.58
CA VAL A 312 28.52 21.84 6.77
C VAL A 312 28.18 21.95 8.26
N THR A 313 27.42 22.96 8.60
CA THR A 313 26.92 23.22 9.96
C THR A 313 25.42 22.95 10.07
N LEU A 314 24.90 22.79 11.30
CA LEU A 314 23.47 22.62 11.56
C LEU A 314 22.60 23.76 11.00
N GLN A 315 23.16 24.96 10.85
CA GLN A 315 22.43 26.11 10.30
C GLN A 315 22.21 26.04 8.79
N MET A 316 23.04 25.24 8.08
CA MET A 316 22.94 25.03 6.64
C MET A 316 21.94 23.90 6.31
N LEU A 317 21.54 23.11 7.31
CA LEU A 317 20.57 22.05 7.11
C LEU A 317 19.15 22.60 6.96
N GLY A 318 18.39 22.01 6.05
CA GLY A 318 16.95 22.20 6.00
C GLY A 318 16.27 21.63 7.23
N ARG A 319 15.05 22.08 7.48
CA ARG A 319 14.21 21.59 8.59
C ARG A 319 12.79 21.37 8.11
N ALA A 320 12.14 20.37 8.68
CA ALA A 320 10.71 20.12 8.49
C ALA A 320 10.10 19.57 9.77
N LYS A 321 8.82 19.85 9.98
CA LYS A 321 8.08 19.27 11.12
C LYS A 321 7.99 17.77 11.01
N LYS A 322 7.78 17.25 9.77
CA LYS A 322 7.71 15.82 9.53
C LYS A 322 8.28 15.47 8.18
N VAL A 323 9.02 14.37 8.11
CA VAL A 323 9.43 13.74 6.86
C VAL A 323 8.97 12.28 6.90
N MET A 324 8.24 11.87 5.88
CA MET A 324 7.78 10.49 5.69
C MET A 324 8.45 9.90 4.46
N ILE A 325 9.06 8.73 4.62
CA ILE A 325 9.79 8.06 3.54
C ILE A 325 9.26 6.64 3.44
N ASP A 326 8.66 6.29 2.33
CA ASP A 326 8.31 4.92 1.99
C ASP A 326 9.32 4.31 1.00
N LYS A 327 8.98 3.18 0.40
CA LYS A 327 9.87 2.49 -0.54
C LYS A 327 10.11 3.30 -1.83
N GLU A 328 9.18 4.14 -2.23
CA GLU A 328 9.16 4.83 -3.52
C GLU A 328 9.20 6.34 -3.41
N ASN A 329 8.68 6.89 -2.32
CA ASN A 329 8.45 8.33 -2.17
C ASN A 329 9.03 8.90 -0.88
N THR A 330 9.38 10.18 -0.93
CA THR A 330 9.72 11.01 0.22
C THR A 330 8.79 12.21 0.26
N THR A 331 8.06 12.38 1.37
CA THR A 331 7.15 13.49 1.61
C THR A 331 7.69 14.38 2.73
N ILE A 332 7.89 15.66 2.43
CA ILE A 332 8.28 16.69 3.38
C ILE A 332 7.02 17.49 3.75
N VAL A 333 6.70 17.55 5.03
CA VAL A 333 5.51 18.23 5.56
C VAL A 333 5.94 19.38 6.44
N ASN A 334 5.40 20.56 6.20
CA ASN A 334 5.66 21.78 6.92
C ASN A 334 7.17 22.09 7.03
N GLY A 335 7.76 22.34 5.85
CA GLY A 335 9.13 22.81 5.72
C GLY A 335 9.33 24.18 6.36
N ALA A 336 10.51 24.44 6.91
CA ALA A 336 10.82 25.68 7.62
C ALA A 336 11.25 26.84 6.69
N GLY A 337 11.09 26.67 5.37
CA GLY A 337 11.37 27.72 4.39
C GLY A 337 10.47 28.93 4.54
N LYS A 338 10.97 30.10 4.19
CA LYS A 338 10.16 31.32 4.22
C LYS A 338 9.21 31.34 3.03
N LYS A 339 7.94 31.65 3.28
CA LYS A 339 6.91 31.69 2.24
C LYS A 339 7.30 32.62 1.09
N ALA A 340 7.91 33.78 1.38
CA ALA A 340 8.35 34.71 0.36
C ALA A 340 9.39 34.10 -0.61
N ASP A 341 10.31 33.27 -0.10
CA ASP A 341 11.33 32.60 -0.90
C ASP A 341 10.72 31.49 -1.77
N ILE A 342 9.73 30.76 -1.21
CA ILE A 342 8.96 29.73 -1.94
C ILE A 342 8.15 30.38 -3.05
N ASP A 343 7.42 31.48 -2.78
CA ASP A 343 6.63 32.21 -3.77
C ASP A 343 7.53 32.80 -4.90
N ALA A 344 8.69 33.32 -4.54
CA ALA A 344 9.68 33.79 -5.52
C ALA A 344 10.17 32.64 -6.42
N ARG A 345 10.42 31.45 -5.85
CA ARG A 345 10.82 30.28 -6.61
C ARG A 345 9.72 29.78 -7.55
N ILE A 346 8.47 29.79 -7.09
CA ILE A 346 7.29 29.49 -7.90
C ILE A 346 7.19 30.45 -9.09
N ALA A 347 7.36 31.75 -8.87
CA ALA A 347 7.34 32.75 -9.91
C ALA A 347 8.48 32.53 -10.95
N GLN A 348 9.68 32.17 -10.49
CA GLN A 348 10.80 31.81 -11.35
C GLN A 348 10.50 30.59 -12.25
N ILE A 349 9.91 29.52 -11.69
CA ILE A 349 9.54 28.34 -12.47
C ILE A 349 8.46 28.68 -13.51
N LYS A 350 7.47 29.50 -13.15
CA LYS A 350 6.44 29.97 -14.10
C LYS A 350 7.05 30.73 -15.26
N ALA A 351 8.01 31.63 -15.02
CA ALA A 351 8.71 32.33 -16.08
C ALA A 351 9.47 31.36 -17.00
N GLN A 352 10.15 30.35 -16.45
CA GLN A 352 10.83 29.31 -17.22
C GLN A 352 9.86 28.49 -18.11
N ILE A 353 8.62 28.24 -17.65
CA ILE A 353 7.59 27.55 -18.44
C ILE A 353 7.18 28.38 -19.65
N GLU A 354 7.11 29.72 -19.52
CA GLU A 354 6.77 30.62 -20.61
C GLU A 354 7.90 30.78 -21.61
N GLU A 355 9.15 30.78 -21.15
CA GLU A 355 10.33 30.96 -21.97
C GLU A 355 10.75 29.70 -22.75
N THR A 356 10.42 28.50 -22.25
CA THR A 356 10.88 27.25 -22.88
C THR A 356 10.14 26.97 -24.19
N THR A 357 10.91 26.59 -25.21
CA THR A 357 10.40 26.14 -26.52
C THR A 357 10.23 24.63 -26.62
N SER A 358 10.76 23.88 -25.65
CA SER A 358 10.70 22.42 -25.59
C SER A 358 9.44 21.98 -24.87
N ASP A 359 8.55 21.22 -25.51
CA ASP A 359 7.34 20.68 -24.88
C ASP A 359 7.67 19.73 -23.73
N TYR A 360 8.75 18.94 -23.87
CA TYR A 360 9.23 18.05 -22.82
C TYR A 360 9.73 18.83 -21.58
N ASP A 361 10.50 19.90 -21.78
CA ASP A 361 10.99 20.72 -20.65
C ASP A 361 9.83 21.50 -20.01
N ARG A 362 8.86 21.94 -20.82
CA ARG A 362 7.64 22.57 -20.32
C ARG A 362 6.85 21.62 -19.40
N GLU A 363 6.65 20.37 -19.81
CA GLU A 363 5.98 19.35 -19.01
C GLU A 363 6.72 19.13 -17.67
N LYS A 364 8.05 18.97 -17.72
CA LYS A 364 8.85 18.75 -16.50
C LYS A 364 8.91 19.96 -15.56
N LEU A 365 8.86 21.16 -16.10
CA LEU A 365 8.73 22.39 -15.30
C LEU A 365 7.34 22.51 -14.68
N GLN A 366 6.28 22.10 -15.39
CA GLN A 366 4.92 22.05 -14.85
C GLN A 366 4.79 21.02 -13.70
N GLU A 367 5.34 19.82 -13.85
CA GLU A 367 5.41 18.83 -12.76
C GLU A 367 6.11 19.40 -11.52
N ARG A 368 7.24 20.06 -11.72
CA ARG A 368 8.01 20.66 -10.63
C ARG A 368 7.27 21.81 -9.96
N LEU A 369 6.58 22.65 -10.76
CA LEU A 369 5.71 23.72 -10.26
C LEU A 369 4.58 23.14 -9.40
N ALA A 370 3.90 22.10 -9.89
CA ALA A 370 2.81 21.47 -9.16
C ALA A 370 3.26 20.90 -7.80
N LYS A 371 4.44 20.25 -7.77
CA LYS A 371 5.03 19.72 -6.52
C LYS A 371 5.36 20.79 -5.48
N LEU A 372 5.82 21.96 -5.91
CA LEU A 372 6.22 23.05 -5.01
C LEU A 372 5.03 23.95 -4.62
N ALA A 373 4.14 24.26 -5.57
CA ALA A 373 3.02 25.20 -5.36
C ALA A 373 1.80 24.56 -4.68
N GLY A 374 1.62 23.26 -4.81
CA GLY A 374 0.45 22.54 -4.28
C GLY A 374 0.46 22.43 -2.74
N GLY A 375 1.63 22.45 -2.12
CA GLY A 375 1.76 22.18 -0.70
C GLY A 375 1.37 20.75 -0.33
N VAL A 376 1.11 20.53 0.96
CA VAL A 376 0.63 19.25 1.50
C VAL A 376 -0.65 19.49 2.29
N ALA A 377 -1.74 18.80 1.91
CA ALA A 377 -2.94 18.76 2.72
C ALA A 377 -2.75 17.73 3.86
N VAL A 378 -2.93 18.16 5.10
CA VAL A 378 -2.82 17.31 6.28
C VAL A 378 -4.20 17.11 6.87
N ILE A 379 -4.73 15.87 6.79
CA ILE A 379 -5.96 15.49 7.46
C ILE A 379 -5.59 14.97 8.85
N ARG A 380 -5.95 15.70 9.90
CA ARG A 380 -5.75 15.29 11.29
C ARG A 380 -7.02 14.63 11.79
N VAL A 381 -6.94 13.33 12.00
CA VAL A 381 -8.10 12.50 12.39
C VAL A 381 -8.29 12.55 13.91
N GLY A 382 -9.45 13.04 14.33
CA GLY A 382 -9.87 13.08 15.73
C GLY A 382 -10.70 11.88 16.14
N GLY A 383 -10.86 11.69 17.46
CA GLY A 383 -11.70 10.66 18.05
C GLY A 383 -11.64 10.65 19.58
N ALA A 384 -12.58 9.95 20.21
CA ALA A 384 -12.70 9.92 21.67
C ALA A 384 -11.68 8.98 22.34
N THR A 385 -11.20 7.96 21.61
CA THR A 385 -10.24 6.98 22.12
C THR A 385 -9.13 6.75 21.10
N GLU A 386 -7.95 6.34 21.57
CA GLU A 386 -6.82 6.00 20.69
C GLU A 386 -7.16 4.87 19.69
N VAL A 387 -7.99 3.89 20.09
CA VAL A 387 -8.44 2.80 19.23
C VAL A 387 -9.33 3.33 18.10
N GLU A 388 -10.25 4.25 18.41
CA GLU A 388 -11.12 4.90 17.44
C GLU A 388 -10.33 5.76 16.45
N VAL A 389 -9.39 6.58 16.96
CA VAL A 389 -8.53 7.42 16.11
C VAL A 389 -7.72 6.59 15.12
N LYS A 390 -7.13 5.47 15.57
CA LYS A 390 -6.37 4.57 14.70
C LYS A 390 -7.24 3.91 13.63
N GLU A 391 -8.42 3.41 14.00
CA GLU A 391 -9.37 2.81 13.05
C GLU A 391 -9.83 3.84 12.01
N ARG A 392 -10.21 5.03 12.47
CA ARG A 392 -10.67 6.10 11.59
C ARG A 392 -9.55 6.60 10.66
N LYS A 393 -8.32 6.68 11.16
CA LYS A 393 -7.13 7.02 10.36
C LYS A 393 -6.87 6.00 9.27
N ASP A 394 -6.93 4.70 9.58
CA ASP A 394 -6.75 3.65 8.57
C ASP A 394 -7.82 3.77 7.47
N ARG A 395 -9.08 4.04 7.81
CA ARG A 395 -10.15 4.30 6.82
C ARG A 395 -9.91 5.54 5.96
N VAL A 396 -9.39 6.62 6.55
CA VAL A 396 -9.04 7.84 5.79
C VAL A 396 -7.87 7.58 4.85
N ASP A 397 -6.85 6.82 5.30
CA ASP A 397 -5.70 6.42 4.48
C ASP A 397 -6.18 5.59 3.26
N ASP A 398 -7.03 4.58 3.47
CA ASP A 398 -7.58 3.74 2.40
C ASP A 398 -8.40 4.57 1.41
N ALA A 399 -9.30 5.43 1.91
CA ALA A 399 -10.12 6.30 1.10
C ALA A 399 -9.29 7.33 0.30
N MET A 400 -8.20 7.83 0.85
CA MET A 400 -7.26 8.71 0.15
C MET A 400 -6.60 7.98 -1.04
N HIS A 401 -6.11 6.77 -0.81
CA HIS A 401 -5.49 5.97 -1.87
C HIS A 401 -6.49 5.58 -2.96
N ALA A 402 -7.70 5.17 -2.60
CA ALA A 402 -8.78 4.88 -3.53
C ALA A 402 -9.16 6.11 -4.38
N THR A 403 -9.25 7.29 -3.74
CA THR A 403 -9.56 8.55 -4.43
C THR A 403 -8.47 8.89 -5.44
N ARG A 404 -7.19 8.75 -5.09
CA ARG A 404 -6.06 8.95 -6.01
C ARG A 404 -6.11 7.95 -7.18
N ALA A 405 -6.34 6.67 -6.90
CA ALA A 405 -6.50 5.63 -7.93
C ALA A 405 -7.64 5.94 -8.90
N ALA A 406 -8.75 6.52 -8.41
CA ALA A 406 -9.88 6.93 -9.24
C ALA A 406 -9.55 8.13 -10.15
N VAL A 407 -8.77 9.08 -9.66
CA VAL A 407 -8.30 10.21 -10.48
C VAL A 407 -7.35 9.74 -11.58
N GLU A 408 -6.48 8.76 -11.28
CA GLU A 408 -5.50 8.23 -12.22
C GLU A 408 -6.15 7.42 -13.36
N GLU A 409 -6.99 6.43 -13.05
CA GLU A 409 -7.52 5.47 -14.04
C GLU A 409 -9.05 5.53 -14.22
N GLY A 410 -9.74 6.44 -13.52
CA GLY A 410 -11.20 6.55 -13.58
C GLY A 410 -11.92 5.57 -12.67
N ILE A 411 -13.23 5.48 -12.88
CA ILE A 411 -14.16 4.70 -12.04
C ILE A 411 -15.00 3.73 -12.88
N VAL A 412 -15.43 2.65 -12.23
CA VAL A 412 -16.37 1.65 -12.74
C VAL A 412 -17.52 1.45 -11.73
N PRO A 413 -18.65 0.79 -12.11
CA PRO A 413 -19.68 0.43 -11.14
C PRO A 413 -19.12 -0.42 -10.01
N GLY A 414 -19.40 -0.03 -8.76
CA GLY A 414 -18.93 -0.71 -7.57
C GLY A 414 -19.69 -1.99 -7.22
N GLY A 415 -19.51 -2.46 -5.99
CA GLY A 415 -20.20 -3.65 -5.49
C GLY A 415 -19.90 -4.96 -6.21
N GLY A 416 -18.76 -5.03 -6.91
CA GLY A 416 -18.35 -6.17 -7.72
C GLY A 416 -19.07 -6.29 -9.07
N VAL A 417 -19.90 -5.30 -9.44
CA VAL A 417 -20.69 -5.34 -10.68
C VAL A 417 -19.82 -5.23 -11.92
N ALA A 418 -18.79 -4.40 -11.92
CA ALA A 418 -17.85 -4.31 -13.05
C ALA A 418 -17.22 -5.68 -13.38
N LEU A 419 -16.79 -6.45 -12.38
CA LEU A 419 -16.27 -7.81 -12.56
C LEU A 419 -17.33 -8.78 -13.09
N LEU A 420 -18.57 -8.67 -12.60
CA LEU A 420 -19.69 -9.48 -13.14
C LEU A 420 -19.95 -9.16 -14.62
N ARG A 421 -19.89 -7.90 -15.04
CA ARG A 421 -20.06 -7.51 -16.45
C ARG A 421 -18.92 -8.03 -17.31
N ALA A 422 -17.67 -7.90 -16.84
CA ALA A 422 -16.50 -8.44 -17.53
C ALA A 422 -16.59 -9.97 -17.71
N SER A 423 -17.21 -10.70 -16.77
CA SER A 423 -17.39 -12.15 -16.89
C SER A 423 -18.20 -12.59 -18.12
N GLU A 424 -19.11 -11.74 -18.60
CA GLU A 424 -19.91 -12.01 -19.79
C GLU A 424 -19.07 -11.96 -21.09
N HIS A 425 -18.05 -11.10 -21.12
CA HIS A 425 -17.13 -10.98 -22.26
C HIS A 425 -16.17 -12.17 -22.39
N LEU A 426 -16.01 -12.97 -21.35
CA LEU A 426 -15.22 -14.20 -21.39
C LEU A 426 -15.95 -15.34 -22.15
N LYS A 427 -17.26 -15.23 -22.33
CA LYS A 427 -18.04 -16.18 -23.13
C LYS A 427 -17.62 -16.09 -24.60
N GLY A 428 -16.94 -17.12 -25.10
CA GLY A 428 -16.51 -17.14 -26.49
C GLY A 428 -15.06 -16.69 -26.74
N LEU A 429 -14.29 -16.46 -25.67
CA LEU A 429 -12.85 -16.23 -25.78
C LEU A 429 -12.17 -17.43 -26.45
N ARG A 430 -11.37 -17.18 -27.50
CA ARG A 430 -10.70 -18.25 -28.25
C ARG A 430 -9.53 -18.81 -27.47
N THR A 431 -9.52 -20.13 -27.29
CA THR A 431 -8.48 -20.90 -26.60
C THR A 431 -7.89 -21.95 -27.54
N ARG A 432 -6.72 -22.48 -27.22
CA ARG A 432 -6.03 -23.46 -28.04
C ARG A 432 -6.48 -24.90 -27.75
N ASN A 433 -6.97 -25.18 -26.54
CA ASN A 433 -7.42 -26.50 -26.09
C ASN A 433 -8.48 -26.36 -24.97
N ASP A 434 -9.05 -27.49 -24.55
CA ASP A 434 -10.12 -27.54 -23.54
C ASP A 434 -9.61 -27.17 -22.13
N ASP A 435 -8.37 -27.45 -21.78
CA ASP A 435 -7.79 -27.09 -20.49
C ASP A 435 -7.64 -25.57 -20.37
N GLN A 436 -7.21 -24.88 -21.43
CA GLN A 436 -7.21 -23.40 -21.46
C GLN A 436 -8.62 -22.83 -21.37
N LYS A 437 -9.60 -23.46 -22.07
CA LYS A 437 -11.00 -23.05 -21.96
C LYS A 437 -11.51 -23.19 -20.53
N THR A 438 -11.13 -24.25 -19.83
CA THR A 438 -11.45 -24.43 -18.41
C THR A 438 -10.76 -23.38 -17.55
N GLY A 439 -9.54 -23.00 -17.86
CA GLY A 439 -8.85 -21.87 -17.20
C GLY A 439 -9.63 -20.56 -17.31
N VAL A 440 -10.20 -20.25 -18.50
CA VAL A 440 -11.08 -19.10 -18.70
C VAL A 440 -12.36 -19.23 -17.84
N GLU A 441 -12.97 -20.41 -17.79
CA GLU A 441 -14.18 -20.66 -16.99
C GLU A 441 -13.92 -20.54 -15.48
N ILE A 442 -12.74 -20.90 -15.00
CA ILE A 442 -12.32 -20.70 -13.61
C ILE A 442 -12.40 -19.20 -13.26
N VAL A 443 -11.77 -18.36 -14.07
CA VAL A 443 -11.80 -16.90 -13.86
C VAL A 443 -13.24 -16.38 -13.96
N ARG A 444 -13.98 -16.78 -15.01
CA ARG A 444 -15.36 -16.36 -15.21
C ARG A 444 -16.26 -16.62 -13.99
N LYS A 445 -16.12 -17.77 -13.35
CA LYS A 445 -16.84 -18.10 -12.10
C LYS A 445 -16.35 -17.27 -10.92
N ALA A 446 -15.03 -17.12 -10.79
CA ALA A 446 -14.42 -16.37 -9.69
C ALA A 446 -14.80 -14.90 -9.68
N LEU A 447 -15.03 -14.28 -10.85
CA LEU A 447 -15.46 -12.87 -10.95
C LEU A 447 -16.80 -12.58 -10.27
N SER A 448 -17.62 -13.61 -10.01
CA SER A 448 -18.86 -13.46 -9.24
C SER A 448 -18.64 -13.41 -7.72
N ALA A 449 -17.47 -13.82 -7.24
CA ALA A 449 -17.23 -14.01 -5.80
C ALA A 449 -17.31 -12.70 -4.98
N PRO A 450 -16.78 -11.55 -5.42
CA PRO A 450 -16.89 -10.31 -4.66
C PRO A 450 -18.34 -9.86 -4.47
N ALA A 451 -19.13 -9.76 -5.55
CA ALA A 451 -20.53 -9.37 -5.48
C ALA A 451 -21.36 -10.34 -4.62
N ARG A 452 -21.11 -11.64 -4.77
CA ARG A 452 -21.74 -12.68 -3.95
C ARG A 452 -21.41 -12.52 -2.48
N GLN A 453 -20.14 -12.26 -2.13
CA GLN A 453 -19.71 -12.10 -0.74
C GLN A 453 -20.30 -10.82 -0.11
N ILE A 454 -20.38 -9.72 -0.86
CA ILE A 454 -21.03 -8.48 -0.39
C ILE A 454 -22.50 -8.74 -0.04
N ALA A 455 -23.23 -9.46 -0.91
CA ALA A 455 -24.61 -9.83 -0.66
C ALA A 455 -24.75 -10.75 0.58
N ILE A 456 -23.88 -11.76 0.72
CA ILE A 456 -23.87 -12.67 1.89
C ILE A 456 -23.62 -11.88 3.19
N ASN A 457 -22.67 -10.95 3.20
CA ASN A 457 -22.38 -10.11 4.36
C ASN A 457 -23.56 -9.19 4.70
N ALA A 458 -24.41 -8.88 3.71
CA ALA A 458 -25.64 -8.12 3.91
C ALA A 458 -26.83 -8.98 4.42
N GLY A 459 -26.66 -10.31 4.49
CA GLY A 459 -27.71 -11.25 4.91
C GLY A 459 -28.57 -11.79 3.77
N GLU A 460 -28.17 -11.56 2.51
CA GLU A 460 -28.89 -11.97 1.32
C GLU A 460 -28.29 -13.23 0.65
N ASP A 461 -29.07 -13.93 -0.18
CA ASP A 461 -28.53 -15.01 -1.00
C ASP A 461 -27.70 -14.43 -2.16
N GLY A 462 -26.38 -14.57 -2.05
CA GLY A 462 -25.46 -14.04 -3.02
C GLY A 462 -25.63 -14.63 -4.44
N SER A 463 -26.15 -15.85 -4.58
CA SER A 463 -26.37 -16.48 -5.90
C SER A 463 -27.60 -15.89 -6.57
N VAL A 464 -28.66 -15.65 -5.82
CA VAL A 464 -29.89 -14.99 -6.30
C VAL A 464 -29.60 -13.56 -6.74
N ILE A 465 -28.85 -12.81 -5.91
CA ILE A 465 -28.47 -11.41 -6.23
C ILE A 465 -27.64 -11.35 -7.52
N VAL A 466 -26.60 -12.18 -7.64
CA VAL A 466 -25.76 -12.24 -8.86
C VAL A 466 -26.60 -12.63 -10.08
N GLY A 467 -27.51 -13.60 -9.97
CA GLY A 467 -28.41 -13.99 -11.04
C GLY A 467 -29.27 -12.81 -11.55
N LYS A 468 -29.93 -12.08 -10.63
CA LYS A 468 -30.75 -10.91 -10.97
C LYS A 468 -29.95 -9.78 -11.61
N ILE A 469 -28.70 -9.56 -11.16
CA ILE A 469 -27.84 -8.55 -11.78
C ILE A 469 -27.51 -8.93 -13.23
N LEU A 470 -27.20 -10.21 -13.50
CA LEU A 470 -26.85 -10.70 -14.84
C LEU A 470 -28.04 -10.76 -15.81
N GLU A 471 -29.26 -10.95 -15.31
CA GLU A 471 -30.48 -10.87 -16.13
C GLU A 471 -30.68 -9.46 -16.74
N ASN A 472 -30.35 -8.41 -16.02
CA ASN A 472 -30.42 -7.05 -16.50
C ASN A 472 -29.16 -6.69 -17.31
N LYS A 473 -29.33 -6.25 -18.56
CA LYS A 473 -28.20 -5.95 -19.47
C LYS A 473 -27.61 -4.55 -19.30
N THR A 474 -28.21 -3.69 -18.46
CA THR A 474 -27.66 -2.35 -18.18
C THR A 474 -26.36 -2.48 -17.42
N TYR A 475 -25.28 -1.91 -17.94
CA TYR A 475 -23.91 -2.06 -17.39
C TYR A 475 -23.81 -1.65 -15.91
N ASN A 476 -24.41 -0.51 -15.54
CA ASN A 476 -24.36 0.07 -14.19
C ASN A 476 -25.40 -0.51 -13.22
N TYR A 477 -26.30 -1.38 -13.71
CA TYR A 477 -27.33 -1.97 -12.84
C TYR A 477 -26.74 -2.99 -11.89
N GLY A 478 -26.99 -2.80 -10.60
CA GLY A 478 -26.50 -3.67 -9.53
C GLY A 478 -27.36 -3.63 -8.28
N PHE A 479 -26.90 -4.30 -7.24
CA PHE A 479 -27.57 -4.40 -5.94
C PHE A 479 -26.85 -3.50 -4.92
N ASP A 480 -27.61 -2.56 -4.36
CA ASP A 480 -27.17 -1.74 -3.23
C ASP A 480 -27.37 -2.53 -1.94
N SER A 481 -26.30 -3.13 -1.44
CA SER A 481 -26.34 -3.95 -0.23
C SER A 481 -26.60 -3.16 1.06
N GLN A 482 -26.48 -1.83 1.04
CA GLN A 482 -26.81 -0.98 2.17
C GLN A 482 -28.32 -0.87 2.37
N THR A 483 -29.06 -0.61 1.27
CA THR A 483 -30.52 -0.38 1.29
C THR A 483 -31.33 -1.63 0.94
N GLY A 484 -30.74 -2.62 0.25
CA GLY A 484 -31.44 -3.81 -0.23
C GLY A 484 -32.12 -3.63 -1.60
N ASP A 485 -31.83 -2.54 -2.31
CA ASP A 485 -32.47 -2.19 -3.57
C ASP A 485 -31.59 -2.48 -4.79
N TYR A 486 -32.25 -2.67 -5.95
CA TYR A 486 -31.59 -2.71 -7.26
C TYR A 486 -31.66 -1.35 -7.93
N ALA A 487 -30.50 -0.84 -8.39
CA ALA A 487 -30.43 0.49 -8.99
C ALA A 487 -29.26 0.63 -9.98
N ASP A 488 -29.19 1.78 -10.65
CA ASP A 488 -27.98 2.25 -11.32
C ASP A 488 -26.97 2.69 -10.24
N LEU A 489 -25.94 1.86 -10.04
CA LEU A 489 -24.97 2.07 -8.95
C LEU A 489 -24.14 3.33 -9.16
N VAL A 490 -23.79 3.67 -10.40
CA VAL A 490 -23.03 4.89 -10.70
C VAL A 490 -23.83 6.13 -10.32
N LYS A 491 -25.14 6.17 -10.62
CA LYS A 491 -26.01 7.28 -10.20
C LYS A 491 -26.18 7.36 -8.69
N LYS A 492 -26.13 6.24 -7.99
CA LYS A 492 -26.16 6.19 -6.52
C LYS A 492 -24.82 6.53 -5.86
N GLY A 493 -23.76 6.74 -6.65
CA GLY A 493 -22.41 6.98 -6.13
C GLY A 493 -21.70 5.71 -5.62
N ILE A 494 -22.23 4.51 -5.92
CA ILE A 494 -21.62 3.23 -5.59
C ILE A 494 -20.67 2.87 -6.72
N ILE A 495 -19.41 3.29 -6.58
CA ILE A 495 -18.38 3.26 -7.61
C ILE A 495 -17.07 2.75 -7.02
N ASP A 496 -16.29 2.05 -7.83
CA ASP A 496 -14.96 1.57 -7.47
C ASP A 496 -13.91 2.19 -8.41
N PRO A 497 -12.69 2.52 -7.93
CA PRO A 497 -11.60 2.93 -8.80
C PRO A 497 -11.20 1.79 -9.74
N THR A 498 -11.06 2.08 -11.03
CA THR A 498 -10.67 1.09 -12.04
C THR A 498 -9.35 0.43 -11.71
N LYS A 499 -8.36 1.21 -11.26
CA LYS A 499 -7.04 0.72 -10.84
C LYS A 499 -7.13 -0.31 -9.71
N VAL A 500 -8.00 -0.07 -8.71
CA VAL A 500 -8.22 -0.99 -7.59
C VAL A 500 -8.77 -2.33 -8.08
N VAL A 501 -9.83 -2.30 -8.89
CA VAL A 501 -10.48 -3.51 -9.42
C VAL A 501 -9.55 -4.30 -10.33
N ARG A 502 -8.84 -3.62 -11.23
CA ARG A 502 -7.87 -4.20 -12.15
C ARG A 502 -6.71 -4.86 -11.40
N THR A 503 -6.10 -4.14 -10.47
CA THR A 503 -4.98 -4.66 -9.67
C THR A 503 -5.40 -5.86 -8.82
N ALA A 504 -6.61 -5.83 -8.25
CA ALA A 504 -7.14 -6.94 -7.46
C ALA A 504 -7.22 -8.23 -8.27
N ILE A 505 -7.78 -8.22 -9.49
CA ILE A 505 -7.87 -9.43 -10.31
C ILE A 505 -6.52 -9.88 -10.84
N GLN A 506 -5.63 -8.98 -11.25
CA GLN A 506 -4.29 -9.31 -11.73
C GLN A 506 -3.44 -10.00 -10.65
N ASN A 507 -3.40 -9.42 -9.44
CA ASN A 507 -2.64 -10.00 -8.32
C ASN A 507 -3.25 -11.33 -7.85
N ALA A 508 -4.58 -11.41 -7.76
CA ALA A 508 -5.29 -12.62 -7.40
C ALA A 508 -4.97 -13.78 -8.37
N ALA A 509 -5.08 -13.53 -9.65
CA ALA A 509 -4.84 -14.54 -10.68
C ALA A 509 -3.37 -14.96 -10.76
N SER A 510 -2.43 -14.02 -10.64
CA SER A 510 -1.00 -14.28 -10.65
C SER A 510 -0.61 -15.29 -9.57
N VAL A 511 -1.01 -15.04 -8.33
CA VAL A 511 -0.70 -15.93 -7.21
C VAL A 511 -1.51 -17.23 -7.28
N ALA A 512 -2.80 -17.15 -7.62
CA ALA A 512 -3.64 -18.34 -7.75
C ALA A 512 -3.13 -19.30 -8.82
N ALA A 513 -2.64 -18.79 -9.96
CA ALA A 513 -2.05 -19.60 -11.01
C ALA A 513 -0.78 -20.35 -10.55
N LEU A 514 0.06 -19.70 -9.70
CA LEU A 514 1.21 -20.36 -9.09
C LEU A 514 0.79 -21.48 -8.13
N LEU A 515 -0.23 -21.24 -7.30
CA LEU A 515 -0.76 -22.25 -6.38
C LEU A 515 -1.36 -23.45 -7.13
N ILE A 516 -2.11 -23.21 -8.21
CA ILE A 516 -2.71 -24.27 -9.04
C ILE A 516 -1.64 -25.13 -9.73
N THR A 517 -0.51 -24.55 -10.13
CA THR A 517 0.60 -25.25 -10.77
C THR A 517 1.58 -25.91 -9.79
N THR A 518 1.39 -25.73 -8.48
CA THR A 518 2.25 -26.31 -7.45
C THR A 518 1.97 -27.79 -7.26
N GLU A 519 3.03 -28.63 -7.30
CA GLU A 519 2.97 -30.08 -7.09
C GLU A 519 3.71 -30.53 -5.83
N ALA A 520 4.69 -29.75 -5.38
CA ALA A 520 5.51 -30.06 -4.21
C ALA A 520 5.63 -28.89 -3.26
N MET A 521 5.60 -29.17 -1.96
CA MET A 521 5.85 -28.20 -0.89
C MET A 521 6.98 -28.71 -0.01
N VAL A 522 7.92 -27.83 0.34
CA VAL A 522 9.11 -28.15 1.13
C VAL A 522 9.16 -27.24 2.35
N ALA A 523 9.09 -27.80 3.56
CA ALA A 523 9.16 -27.09 4.82
C ALA A 523 10.30 -27.58 5.70
N GLU A 524 10.80 -26.74 6.61
CA GLU A 524 11.73 -27.16 7.63
C GLU A 524 11.04 -28.00 8.69
N LEU A 525 11.64 -29.15 9.05
CA LEU A 525 11.17 -29.92 10.22
C LEU A 525 11.32 -29.07 11.48
N PRO A 526 10.36 -29.14 12.41
CA PRO A 526 10.50 -28.51 13.71
C PRO A 526 11.79 -29.02 14.37
N LYS A 527 12.62 -28.13 14.88
CA LYS A 527 13.74 -28.55 15.73
C LYS A 527 13.12 -29.27 16.93
N LYS A 528 13.41 -30.58 17.11
CA LYS A 528 13.11 -31.24 18.38
C LYS A 528 13.74 -30.38 19.46
N ALA A 529 12.96 -29.91 20.41
CA ALA A 529 13.48 -29.26 21.60
C ALA A 529 14.50 -30.24 22.18
N ALA A 530 15.79 -29.83 22.19
CA ALA A 530 16.80 -30.59 22.89
C ALA A 530 16.29 -30.69 24.32
N GLY A 531 15.94 -31.89 24.75
CA GLY A 531 15.53 -32.13 26.12
C GLY A 531 16.59 -31.51 27.01
N GLY A 532 16.22 -30.56 27.84
CA GLY A 532 17.14 -29.98 28.83
C GLY A 532 17.85 -31.11 29.55
N PRO A 533 19.13 -30.95 29.92
CA PRO A 533 19.84 -31.98 30.67
C PRO A 533 18.99 -32.35 31.88
N ALA A 534 18.66 -33.64 31.98
CA ALA A 534 17.96 -34.18 33.14
C ALA A 534 18.76 -33.77 34.38
N MET A 535 18.15 -32.99 35.27
CA MET A 535 18.74 -32.72 36.57
C MET A 535 19.04 -34.07 37.23
N PRO A 536 20.28 -34.32 37.70
CA PRO A 536 20.56 -35.53 38.47
C PRO A 536 19.68 -35.54 39.72
N PRO A 537 19.15 -36.71 40.12
CA PRO A 537 18.33 -36.80 41.32
C PRO A 537 19.19 -36.34 42.52
N GLY A 538 18.72 -35.31 43.19
CA GLY A 538 19.36 -34.70 44.34
C GLY A 538 19.62 -35.74 45.41
N GLY A 539 20.89 -35.99 45.70
CA GLY A 539 21.32 -36.73 46.88
C GLY A 539 20.88 -35.98 48.13
N GLY A 540 20.08 -36.67 48.98
CA GLY A 540 19.73 -36.20 50.29
C GLY A 540 20.96 -35.97 51.14
N MET A 541 21.11 -34.75 51.68
CA MET A 541 22.01 -34.50 52.82
C MET A 541 21.17 -34.48 54.09
N GLY A 542 21.55 -35.46 54.95
CA GLY A 542 21.01 -35.65 56.26
C GLY A 542 21.22 -34.45 57.17
N GLY A 543 20.35 -34.39 58.19
CA GLY A 543 20.34 -33.38 59.20
C GLY A 543 21.61 -33.22 59.99
N MET A 544 21.82 -32.05 60.51
CA MET A 544 22.53 -31.77 61.74
C MET A 544 21.73 -30.78 62.54
N ASP A 545 21.31 -31.28 63.72
CA ASP A 545 20.88 -30.49 64.85
C ASP A 545 21.99 -29.51 65.28
N PHE A 546 21.62 -28.26 65.52
CA PHE A 546 21.88 -27.49 66.75
C PHE A 546 21.10 -26.17 66.66
#